data_b1e352c00ce1d06533b07b0d9a772917
#
_entry.id   b1e352c00ce1d06533b07b0d9a772917
#
_cell.length_a   1.000
_cell.length_b   1.000
_cell.length_c   1.000
_cell.angle_alpha   90.00
_cell.angle_beta   90.00
_cell.angle_gamma   90.00
#
_symmetry.space_group_name_H-M   'P 1'
#
loop_
_entity.id
_entity.type
_entity.pdbx_description
1 polymer ?
#
loop_
_entity_poly.entity_id
_entity_poly.type
_entity_poly.pdbx_seq_one_letter_code
_entity_poly.pdbx_strand_id
1 'polypeptide(L)'
;MKILFLVYHGFSEVSGISKKIHYQVKGLRENGHDVRLCYYGFAENGHRCRYIDDKVIQDYGIGRWAGFRQRLSYDCIYDYCIREKIELVYARCFMNANPWLIHFFKKLRDAGVHAVTEIPTYPYDAEFVGFPFQTRMNLKVDQLFRHKLYAQMDAIVTFSDAKEIFGQRTINISNGVDFGSIPLHKPVITNDELHLIGVAEVHYWHGFDRLIAGLGEYYKNTPNPHDIYFHIVGGVWKSEMYDSIHAPGFSELMDKYGIRNRVIFHERFSTVFRISEGSK
;
A
#
# COMPACT_ATOMS: atom_id res chain seq x y z
N MET A 1 -22.88 11.91 3.99
CA MET A 1 -22.09 11.89 5.25
C MET A 1 -20.84 12.73 5.06
N LYS A 2 -20.38 13.38 6.14
CA LYS A 2 -19.06 14.00 6.21
C LYS A 2 -18.05 13.01 6.75
N ILE A 3 -17.04 12.67 5.96
CA ILE A 3 -16.06 11.62 6.26
C ILE A 3 -14.66 12.22 6.32
N LEU A 4 -13.90 11.91 7.37
CA LEU A 4 -12.46 12.12 7.41
C LEU A 4 -11.75 10.81 7.08
N PHE A 5 -11.07 10.74 5.93
CA PHE A 5 -10.22 9.62 5.57
C PHE A 5 -8.81 9.86 6.15
N LEU A 6 -8.43 9.08 7.16
CA LEU A 6 -7.22 9.29 7.95
C LEU A 6 -6.14 8.25 7.62
N VAL A 7 -5.00 8.70 7.15
CA VAL A 7 -3.82 7.88 6.90
C VAL A 7 -2.59 8.38 7.65
N TYR A 8 -1.64 7.48 7.93
CA TYR A 8 -0.47 7.73 8.76
C TYR A 8 0.84 7.75 7.95
N HIS A 9 0.77 8.04 6.68
CA HIS A 9 1.91 8.19 5.78
C HIS A 9 1.63 9.29 4.76
N GLY A 10 2.68 9.73 4.08
CA GLY A 10 2.57 10.66 2.95
C GLY A 10 2.19 9.95 1.66
N PHE A 11 1.95 10.75 0.63
CA PHE A 11 1.63 10.27 -0.70
C PHE A 11 2.84 10.37 -1.63
N SER A 12 2.86 9.47 -2.61
CA SER A 12 3.84 9.44 -3.70
C SER A 12 3.12 9.05 -4.99
N GLU A 13 3.42 9.74 -6.09
CA GLU A 13 2.83 9.48 -7.41
C GLU A 13 3.09 8.06 -7.92
N VAL A 14 4.21 7.47 -7.52
CA VAL A 14 4.61 6.12 -7.94
C VAL A 14 4.10 5.01 -7.01
N SER A 15 3.51 5.35 -5.87
CA SER A 15 3.04 4.37 -4.88
C SER A 15 1.67 3.82 -5.23
N GLY A 16 1.56 2.50 -5.39
CA GLY A 16 0.28 1.81 -5.55
C GLY A 16 -0.68 2.03 -4.36
N ILE A 17 -0.13 2.14 -3.14
CA ILE A 17 -0.90 2.45 -1.93
C ILE A 17 -1.52 3.85 -2.02
N SER A 18 -0.74 4.85 -2.47
CA SER A 18 -1.23 6.23 -2.66
C SER A 18 -2.36 6.26 -3.69
N LYS A 19 -2.18 5.61 -4.83
CA LYS A 19 -3.22 5.51 -5.88
C LYS A 19 -4.49 4.84 -5.34
N LYS A 20 -4.35 3.73 -4.61
CA LYS A 20 -5.50 3.04 -4.00
C LYS A 20 -6.28 3.97 -3.08
N ILE A 21 -5.62 4.72 -2.20
CA ILE A 21 -6.28 5.65 -1.26
C ILE A 21 -7.00 6.76 -2.03
N HIS A 22 -6.35 7.34 -3.05
CA HIS A 22 -7.00 8.35 -3.90
C HIS A 22 -8.25 7.80 -4.59
N TYR A 23 -8.22 6.56 -5.10
CA TYR A 23 -9.38 5.92 -5.72
C TYR A 23 -10.50 5.63 -4.70
N GLN A 24 -10.14 5.22 -3.47
CA GLN A 24 -11.13 5.04 -2.40
C GLN A 24 -11.82 6.38 -2.05
N VAL A 25 -11.03 7.45 -1.87
CA VAL A 25 -11.57 8.79 -1.60
C VAL A 25 -12.43 9.29 -2.75
N LYS A 26 -11.97 9.10 -4.01
CA LYS A 26 -12.74 9.44 -5.21
C LYS A 26 -14.07 8.69 -5.25
N GLY A 27 -14.06 7.37 -5.07
CA GLY A 27 -15.26 6.55 -5.08
C GLY A 27 -16.27 6.95 -4.00
N LEU A 28 -15.80 7.28 -2.79
CA LEU A 28 -16.67 7.78 -1.73
C LEU A 28 -17.30 9.15 -2.10
N ARG A 29 -16.52 10.04 -2.71
CA ARG A 29 -17.03 11.36 -3.20
C ARG A 29 -18.06 11.19 -4.32
N GLU A 30 -17.81 10.30 -5.29
CA GLU A 30 -18.73 9.97 -6.37
C GLU A 30 -20.05 9.36 -5.87
N ASN A 31 -20.02 8.69 -4.72
CA ASN A 31 -21.22 8.20 -4.01
C ASN A 31 -21.90 9.28 -3.15
N GLY A 32 -21.55 10.55 -3.31
CA GLY A 32 -22.23 11.70 -2.66
C GLY A 32 -21.80 11.98 -1.24
N HIS A 33 -20.65 11.48 -0.80
CA HIS A 33 -20.08 11.80 0.51
C HIS A 33 -19.12 13.00 0.45
N ASP A 34 -19.14 13.88 1.47
CA ASP A 34 -18.13 14.92 1.65
C ASP A 34 -16.92 14.32 2.36
N VAL A 35 -15.90 13.97 1.58
CA VAL A 35 -14.71 13.24 2.09
C VAL A 35 -13.51 14.16 2.11
N ARG A 36 -12.90 14.30 3.28
CA ARG A 36 -11.64 15.00 3.51
C ARG A 36 -10.52 13.99 3.76
N LEU A 37 -9.36 14.21 3.14
CA LEU A 37 -8.21 13.32 3.24
C LEU A 37 -7.17 13.91 4.21
N CYS A 38 -6.95 13.22 5.34
CA CYS A 38 -5.96 13.61 6.34
C CYS A 38 -4.73 12.69 6.26
N TYR A 39 -3.54 13.29 6.13
CA TYR A 39 -2.29 12.53 5.94
C TYR A 39 -1.06 13.23 6.55
N TYR A 40 0.06 12.49 6.66
CA TYR A 40 1.35 13.02 7.01
C TYR A 40 2.09 13.52 5.76
N GLY A 41 2.92 14.55 5.92
CA GLY A 41 3.77 15.02 4.84
C GLY A 41 4.93 15.87 5.35
N PHE A 42 5.72 16.33 4.39
CA PHE A 42 6.77 17.31 4.59
C PHE A 42 6.42 18.56 3.80
N ALA A 43 6.55 19.71 4.43
CA ALA A 43 6.48 20.99 3.74
C ALA A 43 7.80 21.25 2.97
N GLU A 44 7.79 22.23 2.05
CA GLU A 44 8.98 22.59 1.24
C GLU A 44 10.20 22.93 2.06
N ASN A 45 10.01 23.50 3.25
CA ASN A 45 11.07 23.81 4.22
C ASN A 45 11.58 22.60 5.01
N GLY A 46 11.10 21.38 4.69
CA GLY A 46 11.44 20.13 5.37
C GLY A 46 10.73 19.89 6.71
N HIS A 47 9.80 20.77 7.10
CA HIS A 47 9.01 20.58 8.31
C HIS A 47 8.05 19.39 8.15
N ARG A 48 7.91 18.59 9.20
CA ARG A 48 6.90 17.55 9.31
C ARG A 48 5.55 18.17 9.60
N CYS A 49 4.57 17.87 8.75
CA CYS A 49 3.24 18.48 8.84
C CYS A 49 2.14 17.43 8.80
N ARG A 50 0.97 17.81 9.32
CA ARG A 50 -0.30 17.14 9.12
C ARG A 50 -1.10 17.96 8.12
N TYR A 51 -1.62 17.29 7.11
CA TYR A 51 -2.42 17.90 6.06
C TYR A 51 -3.86 17.41 6.09
N ILE A 52 -4.78 18.27 5.67
CA ILE A 52 -6.12 17.89 5.23
C ILE A 52 -6.36 18.55 3.87
N ASP A 53 -6.65 17.74 2.83
CA ASP A 53 -6.83 18.19 1.44
C ASP A 53 -5.74 19.21 1.04
N ASP A 54 -4.47 18.85 1.21
CA ASP A 54 -3.27 19.63 0.87
C ASP A 54 -3.06 20.92 1.70
N LYS A 55 -3.92 21.19 2.69
CA LYS A 55 -3.74 22.30 3.63
C LYS A 55 -3.08 21.82 4.90
N VAL A 56 -2.02 22.52 5.33
CA VAL A 56 -1.36 22.25 6.62
C VAL A 56 -2.32 22.61 7.76
N ILE A 57 -2.64 21.64 8.62
CA ILE A 57 -3.43 21.86 9.83
C ILE A 57 -2.56 21.88 11.08
N GLN A 58 -1.35 21.29 11.02
CA GLN A 58 -0.39 21.30 12.11
C GLN A 58 1.04 21.17 11.55
N ASP A 59 1.90 22.07 12.00
CA ASP A 59 3.35 22.02 11.78
C ASP A 59 4.03 21.52 13.07
N TYR A 60 4.87 20.49 12.94
CA TYR A 60 5.62 19.89 14.04
C TYR A 60 7.10 20.31 14.05
N GLY A 61 7.57 21.02 13.01
CA GLY A 61 8.95 21.40 12.81
C GLY A 61 9.83 20.28 12.24
N ILE A 62 11.14 20.36 12.54
CA ILE A 62 12.16 19.45 12.03
C ILE A 62 12.73 18.57 13.15
N GLY A 63 13.35 17.44 12.74
CA GLY A 63 14.13 16.58 13.63
C GLY A 63 13.33 15.44 14.27
N ARG A 64 14.01 14.70 15.16
CA ARG A 64 13.47 13.45 15.75
C ARG A 64 12.26 13.70 16.64
N TRP A 65 12.25 14.78 17.40
CA TRP A 65 11.12 15.16 18.27
C TRP A 65 9.89 15.57 17.46
N ALA A 66 10.07 16.21 16.30
CA ALA A 66 8.98 16.51 15.38
C ALA A 66 8.30 15.25 14.89
N GLY A 67 9.09 14.23 14.50
CA GLY A 67 8.58 12.92 14.10
C GLY A 67 7.81 12.21 15.20
N PHE A 68 8.28 12.31 16.44
CA PHE A 68 7.60 11.74 17.60
C PHE A 68 6.25 12.44 17.86
N ARG A 69 6.26 13.79 17.91
CA ARG A 69 5.03 14.59 18.08
C ARG A 69 4.02 14.33 16.96
N GLN A 70 4.46 14.27 15.71
CA GLN A 70 3.59 13.97 14.56
C GLN A 70 2.85 12.64 14.73
N ARG A 71 3.51 11.62 15.30
CA ARG A 71 2.94 10.28 15.46
C ARG A 71 2.02 10.15 16.68
N LEU A 72 2.18 10.98 17.71
CA LEU A 72 1.47 10.85 18.98
C LEU A 72 0.48 11.96 19.25
N SER A 73 0.48 13.06 18.46
CA SER A 73 -0.45 14.17 18.64
C SER A 73 -1.62 14.05 17.66
N TYR A 74 -2.83 13.95 18.23
CA TYR A 74 -4.08 13.81 17.48
C TYR A 74 -5.08 14.94 17.76
N ASP A 75 -4.75 15.89 18.62
CA ASP A 75 -5.67 16.95 19.03
C ASP A 75 -6.12 17.81 17.86
N CYS A 76 -5.20 18.18 16.96
CA CYS A 76 -5.54 18.95 15.76
C CYS A 76 -6.55 18.22 14.85
N ILE A 77 -6.52 16.87 14.81
CA ILE A 77 -7.47 16.06 14.03
C ILE A 77 -8.81 16.03 14.78
N TYR A 78 -8.78 15.81 16.09
CA TYR A 78 -9.99 15.82 16.92
C TYR A 78 -10.72 17.15 16.79
N ASP A 79 -10.01 18.28 16.99
CA ASP A 79 -10.59 19.63 16.89
C ASP A 79 -11.17 19.90 15.52
N TYR A 80 -10.49 19.41 14.46
CA TYR A 80 -11.02 19.46 13.10
C TYR A 80 -12.32 18.66 12.96
N CYS A 81 -12.37 17.43 13.46
CA CYS A 81 -13.56 16.58 13.40
C CYS A 81 -14.77 17.25 14.05
N ILE A 82 -14.57 17.84 15.22
CA ILE A 82 -15.66 18.52 15.97
C ILE A 82 -16.10 19.79 15.24
N ARG A 83 -15.15 20.64 14.84
CA ARG A 83 -15.45 21.91 14.17
C ARG A 83 -16.19 21.70 12.84
N GLU A 84 -15.74 20.76 12.02
CA GLU A 84 -16.32 20.48 10.69
C GLU A 84 -17.51 19.52 10.75
N LYS A 85 -17.88 19.05 11.96
CA LYS A 85 -18.98 18.08 12.17
C LYS A 85 -18.78 16.81 11.35
N ILE A 86 -17.59 16.21 11.43
CA ILE A 86 -17.31 14.92 10.83
C ILE A 86 -18.19 13.87 11.49
N GLU A 87 -18.86 13.05 10.67
CA GLU A 87 -19.75 11.98 11.13
C GLU A 87 -19.03 10.63 11.25
N LEU A 88 -18.02 10.42 10.36
CA LEU A 88 -17.27 9.18 10.29
C LEU A 88 -15.77 9.46 10.08
N VAL A 89 -14.92 8.83 10.88
CA VAL A 89 -13.49 8.72 10.62
C VAL A 89 -13.20 7.34 10.03
N TYR A 90 -12.78 7.32 8.76
CA TYR A 90 -12.28 6.12 8.09
C TYR A 90 -10.76 6.12 8.21
N ALA A 91 -10.21 5.35 9.14
CA ALA A 91 -8.78 5.30 9.37
C ALA A 91 -8.14 4.09 8.69
N ARG A 92 -6.91 4.25 8.21
CA ARG A 92 -6.11 3.13 7.74
C ARG A 92 -5.02 2.83 8.77
N CYS A 93 -5.34 1.96 9.74
CA CYS A 93 -4.46 1.60 10.83
C CYS A 93 -3.69 0.32 10.51
N PHE A 94 -2.36 0.38 10.62
CA PHE A 94 -1.49 -0.76 10.43
C PHE A 94 -0.24 -0.63 11.31
N MET A 95 -0.08 -1.54 12.28
CA MET A 95 1.03 -1.56 13.23
C MET A 95 1.27 -0.22 13.97
N ASN A 96 0.21 0.48 14.31
CA ASN A 96 0.30 1.80 14.95
C ASN A 96 -0.52 1.92 16.24
N ALA A 97 -1.00 0.80 16.79
CA ALA A 97 -1.74 0.82 18.05
C ALA A 97 -0.85 1.32 19.19
N ASN A 98 -1.32 2.33 19.88
CA ASN A 98 -0.65 2.95 21.03
C ASN A 98 -1.66 3.68 21.91
N PRO A 99 -1.31 4.04 23.17
CA PRO A 99 -2.25 4.67 24.11
C PRO A 99 -2.83 6.00 23.62
N TRP A 100 -2.06 6.83 22.90
CA TRP A 100 -2.52 8.13 22.38
C TRP A 100 -3.56 7.95 21.29
N LEU A 101 -3.36 6.98 20.40
CA LEU A 101 -4.32 6.66 19.35
C LEU A 101 -5.62 6.07 19.94
N ILE A 102 -5.51 5.21 20.95
CA ILE A 102 -6.67 4.70 21.71
C ILE A 102 -7.45 5.85 22.33
N HIS A 103 -6.76 6.79 23.00
CA HIS A 103 -7.39 7.95 23.60
C HIS A 103 -8.10 8.84 22.57
N PHE A 104 -7.47 9.06 21.41
CA PHE A 104 -8.06 9.81 20.30
C PHE A 104 -9.38 9.19 19.82
N PHE A 105 -9.40 7.89 19.51
CA PHE A 105 -10.63 7.24 19.06
C PHE A 105 -11.69 7.15 20.16
N LYS A 106 -11.26 6.98 21.40
CA LYS A 106 -12.18 7.08 22.53
C LYS A 106 -12.85 8.47 22.62
N LYS A 107 -12.08 9.56 22.49
CA LYS A 107 -12.63 10.93 22.45
C LYS A 107 -13.63 11.11 21.31
N LEU A 108 -13.34 10.60 20.10
CA LEU A 108 -14.25 10.67 18.96
C LEU A 108 -15.56 9.94 19.26
N ARG A 109 -15.48 8.70 19.74
CA ARG A 109 -16.65 7.90 20.12
C ARG A 109 -17.50 8.61 21.19
N ASP A 110 -16.87 9.15 22.24
CA ASP A 110 -17.54 9.86 23.32
C ASP A 110 -18.21 11.16 22.83
N ALA A 111 -17.72 11.72 21.71
CA ALA A 111 -18.31 12.86 21.00
C ALA A 111 -19.37 12.47 19.93
N GLY A 112 -19.69 11.18 19.78
CA GLY A 112 -20.66 10.70 18.82
C GLY A 112 -20.16 10.59 17.37
N VAL A 113 -18.84 10.65 17.16
CA VAL A 113 -18.22 10.45 15.84
C VAL A 113 -17.94 8.96 15.63
N HIS A 114 -18.50 8.38 14.59
CA HIS A 114 -18.24 6.99 14.21
C HIS A 114 -16.81 6.80 13.73
N ALA A 115 -16.27 5.58 13.90
CA ALA A 115 -14.94 5.25 13.42
C ALA A 115 -14.90 3.82 12.86
N VAL A 116 -14.33 3.68 11.67
CA VAL A 116 -13.95 2.39 11.11
C VAL A 116 -12.47 2.41 10.75
N THR A 117 -11.85 1.24 10.75
CA THR A 117 -10.44 1.15 10.34
C THR A 117 -10.24 0.12 9.26
N GLU A 118 -9.39 0.42 8.29
CA GLU A 118 -8.94 -0.54 7.28
C GLU A 118 -7.65 -1.22 7.74
N ILE A 119 -7.67 -2.55 7.78
CA ILE A 119 -6.48 -3.39 7.91
C ILE A 119 -6.20 -4.01 6.54
N PRO A 120 -5.17 -3.54 5.81
CA PRO A 120 -4.96 -3.92 4.41
C PRO A 120 -4.53 -5.37 4.21
N THR A 121 -3.89 -5.97 5.21
CA THR A 121 -3.40 -7.36 5.19
C THR A 121 -3.69 -8.01 6.53
N TYR A 122 -4.30 -9.20 6.52
CA TYR A 122 -4.55 -9.97 7.72
C TYR A 122 -4.53 -11.48 7.39
N PRO A 123 -3.86 -12.31 8.20
CA PRO A 123 -2.98 -11.96 9.33
C PRO A 123 -1.64 -11.39 8.85
N TYR A 124 -1.05 -10.43 9.59
CA TYR A 124 0.19 -9.77 9.19
C TYR A 124 1.40 -10.03 10.12
N ASP A 125 1.18 -10.63 11.28
CA ASP A 125 2.24 -10.81 12.28
C ASP A 125 3.45 -11.62 11.74
N ALA A 126 3.19 -12.61 10.88
CA ALA A 126 4.22 -13.47 10.30
C ALA A 126 5.07 -12.75 9.23
N GLU A 127 4.55 -11.71 8.60
CA GLU A 127 5.25 -10.96 7.56
C GLU A 127 6.49 -10.23 8.10
N PHE A 128 6.52 -9.96 9.41
CA PHE A 128 7.59 -9.20 10.07
C PHE A 128 8.65 -10.07 10.78
N VAL A 129 8.59 -11.37 10.59
CA VAL A 129 9.65 -12.29 11.06
C VAL A 129 10.91 -12.04 10.22
N GLY A 130 12.01 -11.64 10.88
CA GLY A 130 13.27 -11.30 10.18
C GLY A 130 13.48 -9.80 9.91
N PHE A 131 12.49 -8.96 10.14
CA PHE A 131 12.63 -7.51 10.02
C PHE A 131 13.55 -6.91 11.10
N PRO A 132 14.10 -5.68 10.88
CA PRO A 132 14.96 -5.00 11.85
C PRO A 132 14.32 -4.89 13.23
N PHE A 133 15.14 -4.87 14.26
CA PHE A 133 14.71 -4.85 15.67
C PHE A 133 13.66 -3.78 15.97
N GLN A 134 13.81 -2.58 15.41
CA GLN A 134 12.86 -1.48 15.62
C GLN A 134 11.45 -1.82 15.09
N THR A 135 11.35 -2.44 13.92
CA THR A 135 10.06 -2.86 13.33
C THR A 135 9.42 -3.94 14.19
N ARG A 136 10.20 -4.90 14.66
CA ARG A 136 9.72 -5.97 15.56
C ARG A 136 9.25 -5.41 16.91
N MET A 137 9.91 -4.38 17.44
CA MET A 137 9.46 -3.69 18.66
C MET A 137 8.14 -2.95 18.42
N ASN A 138 7.99 -2.26 17.27
CA ASN A 138 6.72 -1.61 16.92
C ASN A 138 5.59 -2.64 16.82
N LEU A 139 5.84 -3.82 16.23
CA LEU A 139 4.86 -4.91 16.18
C LEU A 139 4.47 -5.38 17.58
N LYS A 140 5.43 -5.54 18.50
CA LYS A 140 5.13 -5.93 19.89
C LYS A 140 4.29 -4.89 20.62
N VAL A 141 4.58 -3.61 20.41
CA VAL A 141 3.76 -2.52 20.97
C VAL A 141 2.35 -2.57 20.37
N ASP A 142 2.23 -2.76 19.07
CA ASP A 142 0.94 -2.93 18.41
C ASP A 142 0.16 -4.12 19.01
N GLN A 143 0.78 -5.29 19.13
CA GLN A 143 0.17 -6.48 19.72
C GLN A 143 -0.36 -6.24 21.14
N LEU A 144 0.32 -5.42 21.94
CA LEU A 144 -0.10 -5.09 23.30
C LEU A 144 -1.35 -4.21 23.33
N PHE A 145 -1.52 -3.32 22.35
CA PHE A 145 -2.55 -2.28 22.35
C PHE A 145 -3.66 -2.48 21.32
N ARG A 146 -3.48 -3.29 20.29
CA ARG A 146 -4.40 -3.39 19.16
C ARG A 146 -5.81 -3.81 19.53
N HIS A 147 -6.02 -4.75 20.45
CA HIS A 147 -7.37 -5.11 20.92
C HIS A 147 -8.08 -3.93 21.58
N LYS A 148 -7.34 -3.13 22.38
CA LYS A 148 -7.90 -1.93 23.03
C LYS A 148 -8.19 -0.82 22.03
N LEU A 149 -7.37 -0.70 20.98
CA LEU A 149 -7.57 0.26 19.89
C LEU A 149 -8.84 -0.08 19.12
N TYR A 150 -8.92 -1.31 18.62
CA TYR A 150 -10.04 -1.70 17.77
C TYR A 150 -11.37 -1.80 18.51
N ALA A 151 -11.36 -2.00 19.82
CA ALA A 151 -12.56 -1.87 20.67
C ALA A 151 -13.14 -0.43 20.72
N GLN A 152 -12.42 0.59 20.25
CA GLN A 152 -12.95 1.95 20.10
C GLN A 152 -13.60 2.20 18.74
N MET A 153 -13.52 1.25 17.81
CA MET A 153 -14.03 1.34 16.44
C MET A 153 -15.38 0.64 16.30
N ASP A 154 -16.17 1.02 15.32
CA ASP A 154 -17.45 0.37 15.00
C ASP A 154 -17.27 -0.91 14.21
N ALA A 155 -16.23 -0.96 13.36
CA ALA A 155 -15.88 -2.14 12.56
C ALA A 155 -14.44 -2.04 12.01
N ILE A 156 -13.91 -3.19 11.58
CA ILE A 156 -12.68 -3.29 10.80
C ILE A 156 -13.04 -3.61 9.35
N VAL A 157 -12.56 -2.78 8.42
CA VAL A 157 -12.63 -3.03 6.98
C VAL A 157 -11.43 -3.90 6.60
N THR A 158 -11.66 -5.00 5.91
CA THR A 158 -10.63 -5.98 5.55
C THR A 158 -10.83 -6.55 4.15
N PHE A 159 -9.77 -7.08 3.57
CA PHE A 159 -9.77 -7.80 2.29
C PHE A 159 -9.71 -9.32 2.49
N SER A 160 -9.74 -9.78 3.74
CA SER A 160 -9.78 -11.20 4.12
C SER A 160 -11.19 -11.64 4.46
N ASP A 161 -11.45 -12.95 4.43
CA ASP A 161 -12.74 -13.54 4.79
C ASP A 161 -12.98 -13.65 6.31
N ALA A 162 -12.04 -13.15 7.13
CA ALA A 162 -12.16 -13.14 8.59
C ALA A 162 -13.41 -12.35 9.01
N LYS A 163 -14.27 -12.97 9.81
CA LYS A 163 -15.51 -12.34 10.33
C LYS A 163 -15.25 -11.46 11.53
N GLU A 164 -14.15 -11.71 12.21
CA GLU A 164 -13.69 -10.95 13.37
C GLU A 164 -12.17 -10.79 13.31
N ILE A 165 -11.66 -9.62 13.65
CA ILE A 165 -10.24 -9.32 13.78
C ILE A 165 -10.02 -8.56 15.08
N PHE A 166 -9.13 -9.08 15.93
CA PHE A 166 -8.76 -8.49 17.22
C PHE A 166 -9.97 -8.16 18.15
N GLY A 167 -11.01 -8.99 18.10
CA GLY A 167 -12.21 -8.82 18.91
C GLY A 167 -13.23 -7.83 18.33
N GLN A 168 -13.04 -7.38 17.08
CA GLN A 168 -13.97 -6.47 16.42
C GLN A 168 -14.54 -7.10 15.15
N ARG A 169 -15.83 -6.86 14.88
CA ARG A 169 -16.51 -7.31 13.65
C ARG A 169 -15.85 -6.73 12.42
N THR A 170 -15.93 -7.46 11.31
CA THR A 170 -15.34 -7.05 10.04
C THR A 170 -16.38 -6.68 9.00
N ILE A 171 -15.94 -5.83 8.06
CA ILE A 171 -16.60 -5.53 6.79
C ILE A 171 -15.63 -5.96 5.70
N ASN A 172 -15.98 -7.02 4.96
CA ASN A 172 -15.17 -7.51 3.85
C ASN A 172 -15.41 -6.64 2.62
N ILE A 173 -14.33 -6.16 2.02
CA ILE A 173 -14.35 -5.45 0.74
C ILE A 173 -13.28 -6.02 -0.20
N SER A 174 -13.38 -5.70 -1.49
CA SER A 174 -12.34 -5.97 -2.48
C SER A 174 -11.60 -4.71 -2.89
N ASN A 175 -10.41 -4.88 -3.50
CA ASN A 175 -9.72 -3.76 -4.12
C ASN A 175 -10.52 -3.27 -5.33
N GLY A 176 -10.72 -1.94 -5.39
CA GLY A 176 -11.34 -1.29 -6.53
C GLY A 176 -10.29 -0.70 -7.48
N VAL A 177 -10.69 -0.51 -8.72
CA VAL A 177 -9.90 0.15 -9.77
C VAL A 177 -10.74 1.24 -10.39
N ASP A 178 -10.15 2.41 -10.61
CA ASP A 178 -10.78 3.49 -11.37
C ASP A 178 -10.64 3.23 -12.87
N PHE A 179 -11.57 2.46 -13.43
CA PHE A 179 -11.57 2.13 -14.86
C PHE A 179 -11.65 3.36 -15.75
N GLY A 180 -12.30 4.45 -15.29
CA GLY A 180 -12.40 5.68 -16.06
C GLY A 180 -11.07 6.40 -16.27
N SER A 181 -10.07 6.15 -15.40
CA SER A 181 -8.73 6.71 -15.51
C SER A 181 -7.74 5.85 -16.29
N ILE A 182 -8.13 4.61 -16.66
CA ILE A 182 -7.26 3.68 -17.37
C ILE A 182 -7.63 3.68 -18.85
N PRO A 183 -6.76 4.18 -19.75
CA PRO A 183 -7.02 4.14 -21.18
C PRO A 183 -7.07 2.69 -21.68
N LEU A 184 -8.12 2.34 -22.41
CA LEU A 184 -8.23 1.07 -23.10
C LEU A 184 -7.43 1.14 -24.40
N HIS A 185 -6.39 0.34 -24.49
CA HIS A 185 -5.66 0.13 -25.74
C HIS A 185 -6.21 -1.09 -26.47
N LYS A 186 -6.33 -0.99 -27.80
CA LYS A 186 -6.62 -2.17 -28.60
C LYS A 186 -5.43 -3.13 -28.51
N PRO A 187 -5.66 -4.44 -28.34
CA PRO A 187 -4.58 -5.40 -28.34
C PRO A 187 -3.84 -5.34 -29.70
N VAL A 188 -2.54 -5.16 -29.64
CA VAL A 188 -1.67 -5.34 -30.82
C VAL A 188 -1.36 -6.82 -30.88
N ILE A 189 -1.95 -7.51 -31.85
CA ILE A 189 -1.61 -8.91 -32.14
C ILE A 189 -0.31 -8.84 -32.95
N THR A 190 0.79 -9.02 -32.27
CA THR A 190 2.09 -9.29 -32.91
C THR A 190 2.26 -10.79 -32.98
N ASN A 191 2.58 -11.28 -34.15
CA ASN A 191 2.99 -12.66 -34.53
C ASN A 191 3.28 -13.57 -33.34
N ASP A 192 3.19 -14.81 -33.37
CA ASP A 192 3.46 -15.93 -32.45
C ASP A 192 4.25 -15.71 -31.13
N GLU A 193 4.57 -14.45 -30.76
CA GLU A 193 5.26 -14.07 -29.55
C GLU A 193 4.26 -13.66 -28.45
N LEU A 194 4.44 -14.21 -27.25
CA LEU A 194 3.67 -13.84 -26.05
C LEU A 194 4.51 -12.97 -25.11
N HIS A 195 4.04 -11.77 -24.82
CA HIS A 195 4.69 -10.87 -23.90
C HIS A 195 3.93 -10.84 -22.56
N LEU A 196 4.55 -11.36 -21.49
CA LEU A 196 4.07 -11.26 -20.12
C LEU A 196 4.67 -10.01 -19.49
N ILE A 197 3.87 -9.22 -18.78
CA ILE A 197 4.34 -7.98 -18.13
C ILE A 197 4.03 -8.03 -16.65
N GLY A 198 5.06 -7.94 -15.81
CA GLY A 198 4.96 -7.75 -14.39
C GLY A 198 5.32 -6.30 -14.01
N VAL A 199 4.38 -5.54 -13.46
CA VAL A 199 4.60 -4.14 -13.04
C VAL A 199 4.54 -4.08 -11.53
N ALA A 200 5.68 -3.85 -10.88
CA ALA A 200 5.76 -3.73 -9.42
C ALA A 200 7.04 -3.05 -8.98
N GLU A 201 7.04 -2.49 -7.75
CA GLU A 201 8.27 -2.40 -6.97
C GLU A 201 8.60 -3.83 -6.51
N VAL A 202 9.65 -4.42 -7.10
CA VAL A 202 9.88 -5.87 -7.04
C VAL A 202 10.26 -6.31 -5.63
N HIS A 203 9.43 -7.17 -5.05
CA HIS A 203 9.65 -7.83 -3.77
C HIS A 203 9.41 -9.33 -3.91
N TYR A 204 9.97 -10.15 -3.00
CA TYR A 204 9.88 -11.62 -3.05
C TYR A 204 8.44 -12.16 -3.10
N TRP A 205 7.48 -11.47 -2.44
CA TRP A 205 6.07 -11.89 -2.44
C TRP A 205 5.36 -11.73 -3.78
N HIS A 206 5.93 -10.99 -4.74
CA HIS A 206 5.37 -10.89 -6.09
C HIS A 206 5.56 -12.18 -6.88
N GLY A 207 6.48 -13.06 -6.48
CA GLY A 207 6.67 -14.37 -7.08
C GLY A 207 7.25 -14.34 -8.48
N PHE A 208 8.00 -13.31 -8.86
CA PHE A 208 8.65 -13.22 -10.17
C PHE A 208 9.72 -14.30 -10.36
N ASP A 209 10.39 -14.71 -9.29
CA ASP A 209 11.28 -15.87 -9.25
C ASP A 209 10.56 -17.15 -9.66
N ARG A 210 9.33 -17.36 -9.18
CA ARG A 210 8.51 -18.53 -9.56
C ARG A 210 8.09 -18.48 -11.00
N LEU A 211 7.78 -17.30 -11.54
CA LEU A 211 7.45 -17.16 -12.98
C LEU A 211 8.68 -17.43 -13.84
N ILE A 212 9.87 -16.92 -13.47
CA ILE A 212 11.12 -17.21 -14.20
C ILE A 212 11.43 -18.71 -14.17
N ALA A 213 11.31 -19.35 -12.99
CA ALA A 213 11.49 -20.80 -12.89
C ALA A 213 10.47 -21.58 -13.73
N GLY A 214 9.20 -21.16 -13.69
CA GLY A 214 8.13 -21.77 -14.52
C GLY A 214 8.37 -21.64 -16.02
N LEU A 215 8.85 -20.49 -16.50
CA LEU A 215 9.27 -20.31 -17.89
C LEU A 215 10.45 -21.22 -18.23
N GLY A 216 11.42 -21.35 -17.33
CA GLY A 216 12.55 -22.26 -17.51
C GLY A 216 12.11 -23.71 -17.67
N GLU A 217 11.22 -24.19 -16.80
CA GLU A 217 10.66 -25.54 -16.93
C GLU A 217 9.81 -25.71 -18.20
N TYR A 218 9.07 -24.68 -18.60
CA TYR A 218 8.31 -24.71 -19.85
C TYR A 218 9.22 -24.93 -21.07
N TYR A 219 10.30 -24.14 -21.20
CA TYR A 219 11.23 -24.27 -22.32
C TYR A 219 12.00 -25.60 -22.31
N LYS A 220 12.28 -26.15 -21.12
CA LYS A 220 12.97 -27.41 -20.96
C LYS A 220 12.12 -28.62 -21.39
N ASN A 221 10.81 -28.56 -21.08
CA ASN A 221 9.94 -29.74 -21.17
C ASN A 221 8.94 -29.68 -22.32
N THR A 222 8.87 -28.56 -23.07
CA THR A 222 7.90 -28.42 -24.17
C THR A 222 8.62 -28.55 -25.55
N PRO A 223 8.29 -29.54 -26.34
CA PRO A 223 8.74 -29.58 -27.74
C PRO A 223 8.14 -28.41 -28.55
N ASN A 224 8.96 -27.65 -29.26
CA ASN A 224 8.53 -26.47 -30.01
C ASN A 224 7.76 -25.45 -29.15
N PRO A 225 8.38 -24.87 -28.11
CA PRO A 225 7.72 -23.92 -27.24
C PRO A 225 7.41 -22.62 -28.00
N HIS A 226 6.30 -21.97 -27.64
CA HIS A 226 6.02 -20.61 -28.09
C HIS A 226 7.09 -19.64 -27.60
N ASP A 227 7.34 -18.59 -28.36
CA ASP A 227 8.20 -17.50 -27.95
C ASP A 227 7.51 -16.65 -26.87
N ILE A 228 7.95 -16.82 -25.61
CA ILE A 228 7.42 -16.09 -24.45
C ILE A 228 8.51 -15.18 -23.89
N TYR A 229 8.18 -13.90 -23.73
CA TYR A 229 9.04 -12.90 -23.09
C TYR A 229 8.42 -12.40 -21.80
N PHE A 230 9.21 -12.30 -20.75
CA PHE A 230 8.76 -11.74 -19.48
C PHE A 230 9.40 -10.38 -19.22
N HIS A 231 8.59 -9.34 -19.25
CA HIS A 231 9.00 -7.97 -18.98
C HIS A 231 8.75 -7.63 -17.50
N ILE A 232 9.81 -7.28 -16.78
CA ILE A 232 9.76 -6.81 -15.41
C ILE A 232 9.91 -5.30 -15.43
N VAL A 233 8.83 -4.58 -15.06
CA VAL A 233 8.77 -3.13 -15.06
C VAL A 233 8.71 -2.62 -13.63
N GLY A 234 9.73 -1.85 -13.23
CA GLY A 234 9.84 -1.28 -11.88
C GLY A 234 11.21 -1.49 -11.26
N GLY A 235 11.47 -0.77 -10.15
CA GLY A 235 12.74 -0.87 -9.47
C GLY A 235 12.89 -2.22 -8.76
N VAL A 236 14.01 -2.88 -8.98
CA VAL A 236 14.46 -3.94 -8.08
C VAL A 236 14.97 -3.23 -6.83
N TRP A 237 14.17 -3.22 -5.79
CA TRP A 237 14.53 -2.58 -4.52
C TRP A 237 15.68 -3.38 -3.93
N LYS A 238 16.89 -2.78 -3.86
CA LYS A 238 18.14 -3.32 -3.26
C LYS A 238 17.96 -4.76 -2.77
N SER A 239 17.74 -5.64 -3.71
CA SER A 239 17.29 -7.00 -3.49
C SER A 239 18.41 -7.87 -2.90
N GLU A 240 19.66 -7.41 -2.95
CA GLU A 240 20.79 -8.14 -2.39
C GLU A 240 20.57 -8.60 -0.92
N MET A 241 19.73 -7.89 -0.17
CA MET A 241 19.37 -8.26 1.20
C MET A 241 18.20 -9.26 1.26
N TYR A 242 17.36 -9.33 0.22
CA TYR A 242 16.23 -10.28 0.14
C TYR A 242 16.57 -11.54 -0.66
N ASP A 243 17.34 -11.42 -1.73
CA ASP A 243 17.75 -12.56 -2.57
C ASP A 243 18.63 -13.57 -1.82
N SER A 244 19.39 -13.11 -0.82
CA SER A 244 20.25 -13.99 -0.02
C SER A 244 19.50 -14.85 1.02
N ILE A 245 18.22 -14.53 1.33
CA ILE A 245 17.51 -15.17 2.46
C ILE A 245 16.36 -16.07 1.99
N HIS A 246 15.72 -15.82 0.83
CA HIS A 246 14.43 -16.45 0.51
C HIS A 246 14.28 -17.08 -0.88
N ALA A 247 15.14 -16.80 -1.87
CA ALA A 247 15.07 -17.43 -3.20
C ALA A 247 16.39 -17.29 -3.95
N PRO A 248 16.72 -18.19 -4.91
CA PRO A 248 17.80 -17.96 -5.85
C PRO A 248 17.54 -16.65 -6.60
N GLY A 249 18.58 -15.82 -6.74
CA GLY A 249 18.49 -14.55 -7.45
C GLY A 249 17.98 -14.73 -8.88
N PHE A 250 17.31 -13.73 -9.45
CA PHE A 250 16.78 -13.81 -10.82
C PHE A 250 17.89 -14.18 -11.84
N SER A 251 19.09 -13.64 -11.67
CA SER A 251 20.25 -13.97 -12.49
C SER A 251 20.58 -15.45 -12.45
N GLU A 252 20.64 -16.03 -11.26
CA GLU A 252 20.93 -17.45 -11.06
C GLU A 252 19.89 -18.36 -11.71
N LEU A 253 18.60 -18.00 -11.56
CA LEU A 253 17.50 -18.73 -12.22
C LEU A 253 17.56 -18.63 -13.73
N MET A 254 17.80 -17.44 -14.27
CA MET A 254 17.92 -17.23 -15.72
C MET A 254 19.09 -18.02 -16.30
N ASP A 255 20.23 -18.08 -15.61
CA ASP A 255 21.40 -18.85 -16.04
C ASP A 255 21.15 -20.35 -15.93
N LYS A 256 20.57 -20.81 -14.84
CA LYS A 256 20.21 -22.22 -14.62
C LYS A 256 19.36 -22.80 -15.75
N TYR A 257 18.43 -21.99 -16.25
CA TYR A 257 17.50 -22.43 -17.31
C TYR A 257 17.88 -21.94 -18.73
N GLY A 258 18.92 -21.13 -18.88
CA GLY A 258 19.37 -20.61 -20.18
C GLY A 258 18.36 -19.65 -20.84
N ILE A 259 17.55 -18.95 -20.06
CA ILE A 259 16.46 -18.09 -20.54
C ILE A 259 16.73 -16.58 -20.32
N ARG A 260 17.99 -16.19 -20.18
CA ARG A 260 18.36 -14.79 -19.93
C ARG A 260 17.84 -13.83 -21.01
N ASN A 261 17.77 -14.26 -22.24
CA ASN A 261 17.24 -13.48 -23.37
C ASN A 261 15.69 -13.40 -23.39
N ARG A 262 15.02 -14.11 -22.51
CA ARG A 262 13.55 -14.14 -22.40
C ARG A 262 13.03 -13.31 -21.24
N VAL A 263 13.90 -12.80 -20.35
CA VAL A 263 13.53 -11.95 -19.22
C VAL A 263 14.13 -10.57 -19.41
N ILE A 264 13.26 -9.58 -19.55
CA ILE A 264 13.64 -8.21 -19.93
C ILE A 264 13.32 -7.27 -18.76
N PHE A 265 14.33 -6.61 -18.23
CA PHE A 265 14.18 -5.63 -17.17
C PHE A 265 14.03 -4.22 -17.76
N HIS A 266 13.01 -3.50 -17.31
CA HIS A 266 12.78 -2.11 -17.66
C HIS A 266 13.00 -1.22 -16.43
N GLU A 267 13.94 -0.29 -16.54
CA GLU A 267 14.17 0.68 -15.49
C GLU A 267 13.06 1.74 -15.47
N ARG A 268 12.43 1.90 -14.31
CA ARG A 268 11.47 2.94 -13.89
C ARG A 268 10.37 3.41 -14.86
N PHE A 269 9.20 3.60 -14.25
CA PHE A 269 7.87 3.98 -14.76
C PHE A 269 7.79 5.17 -15.75
N SER A 270 8.81 5.99 -15.94
CA SER A 270 8.77 7.11 -16.89
C SER A 270 8.78 6.68 -18.36
N THR A 271 9.12 5.42 -18.63
CA THR A 271 9.29 4.90 -20.02
C THR A 271 8.13 4.03 -20.50
N VAL A 272 7.29 3.51 -19.59
CA VAL A 272 6.23 2.54 -19.93
C VAL A 272 5.14 3.14 -20.83
N PHE A 273 4.91 4.45 -20.75
CA PHE A 273 3.95 5.13 -21.62
C PHE A 273 4.43 5.41 -23.05
N ARG A 274 5.69 5.06 -23.39
CA ARG A 274 6.28 5.27 -24.72
C ARG A 274 6.46 4.02 -25.57
N ILE A 275 6.06 2.85 -25.12
CA ILE A 275 6.22 1.61 -25.90
C ILE A 275 5.32 1.57 -27.14
N SER A 276 4.34 2.47 -27.27
CA SER A 276 3.42 2.51 -28.42
C SER A 276 3.83 3.41 -29.58
N GLU A 277 4.95 4.17 -29.50
CA GLU A 277 5.31 5.15 -30.56
C GLU A 277 6.65 4.91 -31.26
N GLY A 278 7.33 3.81 -31.04
CA GLY A 278 8.70 3.61 -31.55
C GLY A 278 8.96 2.31 -32.28
N SER A 279 8.27 2.06 -33.38
CA SER A 279 8.82 1.31 -34.50
C SER A 279 7.99 1.57 -35.75
N LYS A 280 8.47 2.54 -36.53
CA LYS A 280 8.29 2.54 -37.98
C LYS A 280 9.52 1.93 -38.59
#